data_8e9592244a0bb369e14f3861e317e900
#
_entry.id   8e9592244a0bb369e14f3861e317e900
#
_cell.length_a   1.000
_cell.length_b   1.000
_cell.length_c   1.000
_cell.angle_alpha   90.00
_cell.angle_beta   90.00
_cell.angle_gamma   90.00
#
_symmetry.space_group_name_H-M   'P 1'
#
loop_
_entity.id
_entity.type
_entity.pdbx_description
1 polymer ?
#
loop_
_entity_poly.entity_id
_entity_poly.type
_entity_poly.pdbx_seq_one_letter_code
_entity_poly.pdbx_strand_id
1 'polypeptide(L)'
;MMKKFLGIFFIIFMVWGCYEIESYPPEPEITYISFELADSVDLLGNTVLSGTLRFSFIDGDGDVGDYVPTDTSLNDSVKHVFIDLYKKEDGIFVRQDLIVDYYYRIPYFEPGANNPVLKGDVLIYDLNFYAPFDGDTLRYQFYMRDRAGNKSNIEQTDLFVPQDSLN
;
A
#
# COMPACT_ATOMS: atom_id res chain seq x y z
N MET A 1 62.82 4.44 8.33
CA MET A 1 61.93 4.53 7.18
C MET A 1 60.74 3.56 7.24
N MET A 2 60.82 2.38 7.83
CA MET A 2 59.75 1.37 7.93
C MET A 2 58.48 1.81 8.67
N LYS A 3 58.60 2.65 9.73
CA LYS A 3 57.41 3.09 10.53
C LYS A 3 56.45 4.02 9.77
N LYS A 4 56.94 4.74 8.75
CA LYS A 4 56.09 5.63 7.94
C LYS A 4 55.29 4.88 6.87
N PHE A 5 55.77 3.74 6.39
CA PHE A 5 55.08 2.88 5.43
C PHE A 5 53.90 2.09 6.09
N LEU A 6 54.08 1.74 7.37
CA LEU A 6 53.03 1.01 8.12
C LEU A 6 51.77 1.87 8.34
N GLY A 7 51.95 3.17 8.55
CA GLY A 7 50.82 4.11 8.72
C GLY A 7 50.03 4.34 7.45
N ILE A 8 50.69 4.37 6.29
CA ILE A 8 50.00 4.55 5.00
C ILE A 8 49.19 3.28 4.61
N PHE A 9 49.74 2.11 4.95
CA PHE A 9 49.02 0.84 4.68
C PHE A 9 47.77 0.69 5.53
N PHE A 10 47.75 1.21 6.76
CA PHE A 10 46.58 1.18 7.64
C PHE A 10 45.47 2.15 7.19
N ILE A 11 45.84 3.29 6.58
CA ILE A 11 44.86 4.26 6.05
C ILE A 11 44.14 3.72 4.80
N ILE A 12 44.84 2.95 3.96
CA ILE A 12 44.26 2.34 2.75
C ILE A 12 43.21 1.25 3.09
N PHE A 13 43.35 0.59 4.23
CA PHE A 13 42.42 -0.45 4.67
C PHE A 13 41.07 0.09 5.22
N MET A 14 41.02 1.38 5.61
CA MET A 14 39.77 2.01 6.11
C MET A 14 38.80 2.48 5.00
N VAL A 15 39.17 2.42 3.73
CA VAL A 15 38.39 2.97 2.63
C VAL A 15 37.53 1.87 1.92
N TRP A 16 37.71 0.62 2.30
CA TRP A 16 36.83 -0.46 1.83
C TRP A 16 35.63 -0.65 2.75
N GLY A 17 34.86 0.41 2.99
CA GLY A 17 33.48 0.27 3.41
C GLY A 17 32.71 -0.29 2.22
N CYS A 18 32.33 -1.57 2.24
CA CYS A 18 31.34 -2.10 1.33
C CYS A 18 30.08 -1.24 1.48
N TYR A 19 29.79 -0.43 0.48
CA TYR A 19 28.46 0.14 0.30
C TYR A 19 27.59 -1.01 -0.21
N GLU A 20 26.84 -1.61 0.70
CA GLU A 20 25.87 -2.66 0.37
C GLU A 20 24.71 -1.96 -0.36
N ILE A 21 24.63 -2.15 -1.66
CA ILE A 21 23.49 -1.68 -2.45
C ILE A 21 22.33 -2.61 -2.08
N GLU A 22 21.36 -2.10 -1.33
CA GLU A 22 20.13 -2.82 -1.08
C GLU A 22 19.47 -3.14 -2.43
N SER A 23 19.33 -4.43 -2.73
CA SER A 23 18.65 -4.92 -3.93
C SER A 23 17.30 -5.46 -3.52
N TYR A 24 16.25 -4.94 -4.13
CA TYR A 24 14.88 -5.37 -3.92
C TYR A 24 14.38 -6.14 -5.15
N PRO A 25 13.47 -7.11 -4.97
CA PRO A 25 12.81 -7.78 -6.09
C PRO A 25 12.04 -6.77 -6.96
N PRO A 26 11.84 -7.09 -8.26
CA PRO A 26 10.98 -6.28 -9.11
C PRO A 26 9.49 -6.37 -8.73
N GLU A 27 9.09 -7.43 -8.03
CA GLU A 27 7.75 -7.55 -7.49
C GLU A 27 7.59 -6.60 -6.30
N PRO A 28 6.51 -5.78 -6.24
CA PRO A 28 6.26 -4.92 -5.12
C PRO A 28 6.01 -5.73 -3.84
N GLU A 29 6.51 -5.23 -2.72
CA GLU A 29 6.23 -5.76 -1.37
C GLU A 29 5.46 -4.71 -0.58
N ILE A 30 4.36 -5.11 0.07
CA ILE A 30 3.54 -4.22 0.90
C ILE A 30 3.57 -4.65 2.36
N THR A 31 3.40 -3.66 3.25
CA THR A 31 3.30 -3.89 4.70
C THR A 31 2.14 -3.07 5.26
N TYR A 32 1.19 -3.74 5.90
CA TYR A 32 0.08 -3.10 6.59
C TYR A 32 0.56 -2.20 7.74
N ILE A 33 -0.04 -1.02 7.88
CA ILE A 33 0.29 -0.08 8.96
C ILE A 33 -0.91 0.13 9.88
N SER A 34 -2.05 0.58 9.34
CA SER A 34 -3.25 0.82 10.14
C SER A 34 -4.52 0.81 9.31
N PHE A 35 -5.63 0.53 9.98
CA PHE A 35 -6.99 0.77 9.49
C PHE A 35 -7.80 1.44 10.60
N GLU A 36 -8.38 2.59 10.29
CA GLU A 36 -9.10 3.41 11.26
C GLU A 36 -10.50 3.73 10.72
N LEU A 37 -11.50 3.68 11.62
CA LEU A 37 -12.86 4.07 11.32
C LEU A 37 -13.18 5.39 12.04
N ALA A 38 -13.82 6.32 11.34
CA ALA A 38 -14.24 7.60 11.89
C ALA A 38 -15.60 8.02 11.28
N ASP A 39 -16.38 8.75 12.06
CA ASP A 39 -17.60 9.39 11.55
C ASP A 39 -17.23 10.41 10.47
N SER A 40 -17.97 10.40 9.39
CA SER A 40 -17.77 11.26 8.24
C SER A 40 -19.10 11.60 7.56
N VAL A 41 -19.02 12.42 6.53
CA VAL A 41 -20.17 12.77 5.67
C VAL A 41 -19.76 12.50 4.23
N ASP A 42 -20.58 11.72 3.51
CA ASP A 42 -20.31 11.45 2.10
C ASP A 42 -20.60 12.67 1.20
N LEU A 43 -20.30 12.55 -0.09
CA LEU A 43 -20.51 13.63 -1.07
C LEU A 43 -22.00 14.04 -1.25
N LEU A 44 -22.92 13.19 -0.79
CA LEU A 44 -24.36 13.46 -0.85
C LEU A 44 -24.90 14.06 0.46
N GLY A 45 -24.03 14.21 1.48
CA GLY A 45 -24.42 14.76 2.78
C GLY A 45 -24.96 13.71 3.77
N ASN A 46 -24.82 12.42 3.49
CA ASN A 46 -25.20 11.36 4.42
C ASN A 46 -24.12 11.13 5.45
N THR A 47 -24.52 10.91 6.71
CA THR A 47 -23.58 10.45 7.74
C THR A 47 -23.17 9.01 7.45
N VAL A 48 -21.86 8.77 7.44
CA VAL A 48 -21.25 7.47 7.17
C VAL A 48 -20.14 7.20 8.18
N LEU A 49 -19.80 5.94 8.37
CA LEU A 49 -18.57 5.54 9.05
C LEU A 49 -17.51 5.30 7.96
N SER A 50 -16.48 6.16 7.92
CA SER A 50 -15.46 6.11 6.87
C SER A 50 -14.20 5.43 7.36
N GLY A 51 -13.74 4.45 6.62
CA GLY A 51 -12.47 3.74 6.84
C GLY A 51 -11.32 4.42 6.12
N THR A 52 -10.17 4.51 6.82
CA THR A 52 -8.90 4.92 6.24
C THR A 52 -7.89 3.77 6.39
N LEU A 53 -7.44 3.23 5.25
CA LEU A 53 -6.41 2.20 5.20
C LEU A 53 -5.05 2.84 4.89
N ARG A 54 -4.03 2.49 5.69
CA ARG A 54 -2.65 2.87 5.46
C ARG A 54 -1.74 1.65 5.38
N PHE A 55 -0.89 1.63 4.37
CA PHE A 55 0.16 0.63 4.20
C PHE A 55 1.38 1.24 3.52
N SER A 56 2.55 0.66 3.71
CA SER A 56 3.76 1.02 2.97
C SER A 56 4.02 0.03 1.85
N PHE A 57 4.82 0.46 0.86
CA PHE A 57 5.30 -0.42 -0.20
C PHE A 57 6.77 -0.18 -0.52
N ILE A 58 7.42 -1.22 -1.06
CA ILE A 58 8.75 -1.18 -1.66
C ILE A 58 8.64 -1.89 -3.00
N ASP A 59 9.19 -1.27 -4.04
CA ASP A 59 9.21 -1.77 -5.41
C ASP A 59 10.61 -1.61 -5.99
N GLY A 60 11.22 -2.73 -6.41
CA GLY A 60 12.65 -2.79 -6.71
C GLY A 60 13.03 -2.14 -8.04
N ASP A 61 12.18 -2.17 -9.05
CA ASP A 61 12.40 -1.54 -10.36
C ASP A 61 11.64 -0.22 -10.55
N GLY A 62 10.82 0.17 -9.54
CA GLY A 62 10.19 1.47 -9.44
C GLY A 62 9.12 1.71 -10.47
N ASP A 63 8.44 0.68 -10.89
CA ASP A 63 7.42 0.79 -11.93
C ASP A 63 5.98 0.82 -11.39
N VAL A 64 5.81 1.02 -10.07
CA VAL A 64 4.50 1.30 -9.46
C VAL A 64 3.94 2.64 -9.93
N GLY A 65 2.63 2.66 -10.20
CA GLY A 65 1.90 3.85 -10.58
C GLY A 65 1.95 4.18 -12.08
N ASP A 66 0.98 4.97 -12.54
CA ASP A 66 0.79 5.24 -13.96
C ASP A 66 0.45 6.70 -14.24
N TYR A 67 0.83 7.20 -15.42
CA TYR A 67 0.45 8.53 -15.86
C TYR A 67 -1.06 8.67 -15.91
N VAL A 68 -1.55 9.83 -15.50
CA VAL A 68 -2.94 10.19 -15.76
C VAL A 68 -3.07 10.49 -17.25
N PRO A 69 -3.83 9.72 -18.03
CA PRO A 69 -4.07 10.08 -19.43
C PRO A 69 -4.75 11.46 -19.48
N THR A 70 -4.25 12.34 -20.33
CA THR A 70 -4.88 13.65 -20.58
C THR A 70 -6.19 13.50 -21.37
N ASP A 71 -6.40 12.35 -21.97
CA ASP A 71 -7.63 12.00 -22.69
C ASP A 71 -8.56 11.21 -21.75
N THR A 72 -9.64 11.85 -21.32
CA THR A 72 -10.66 11.27 -20.42
C THR A 72 -11.44 10.10 -21.05
N SER A 73 -11.24 9.79 -22.32
CA SER A 73 -11.88 8.67 -23.00
C SER A 73 -11.23 7.32 -22.75
N LEU A 74 -10.03 7.29 -22.16
CA LEU A 74 -9.24 6.08 -22.05
C LEU A 74 -8.81 5.81 -20.62
N ASN A 75 -9.39 4.76 -20.08
CA ASN A 75 -8.87 3.88 -19.07
C ASN A 75 -9.06 4.24 -17.58
N ASP A 76 -10.27 4.04 -17.16
CA ASP A 76 -10.59 3.52 -15.81
C ASP A 76 -10.02 2.09 -15.59
N SER A 77 -9.23 1.58 -16.54
CA SER A 77 -8.76 0.18 -16.57
C SER A 77 -7.46 -0.05 -15.81
N VAL A 78 -6.70 1.00 -15.51
CA VAL A 78 -5.42 0.84 -14.80
C VAL A 78 -5.64 0.92 -13.31
N LYS A 79 -5.50 -0.21 -12.65
CA LYS A 79 -5.72 -0.40 -11.21
C LYS A 79 -4.45 -0.96 -10.61
N HIS A 80 -4.01 -0.34 -9.51
CA HIS A 80 -2.79 -0.75 -8.82
C HIS A 80 -3.05 -1.37 -7.46
N VAL A 81 -4.07 -0.91 -6.73
CA VAL A 81 -4.44 -1.46 -5.42
C VAL A 81 -5.81 -2.11 -5.51
N PHE A 82 -5.92 -3.30 -4.99
CA PHE A 82 -7.11 -4.14 -4.97
C PHE A 82 -7.45 -4.48 -3.53
N ILE A 83 -8.70 -4.27 -3.12
CA ILE A 83 -9.15 -4.47 -1.75
C ILE A 83 -10.42 -5.30 -1.77
N ASP A 84 -10.40 -6.43 -1.07
CA ASP A 84 -11.53 -7.33 -0.87
C ASP A 84 -12.02 -7.24 0.57
N LEU A 85 -13.33 -7.11 0.77
CA LEU A 85 -13.96 -7.16 2.09
C LEU A 85 -14.29 -8.60 2.45
N TYR A 86 -13.96 -8.98 3.68
CA TYR A 86 -14.32 -10.27 4.26
C TYR A 86 -15.16 -10.08 5.52
N LYS A 87 -16.22 -10.86 5.62
CA LYS A 87 -17.11 -10.95 6.78
C LYS A 87 -16.92 -12.28 7.48
N LYS A 88 -16.94 -12.28 8.80
CA LYS A 88 -16.87 -13.50 9.61
C LYS A 88 -18.27 -14.12 9.72
N GLU A 89 -18.44 -15.30 9.12
CA GLU A 89 -19.65 -16.09 9.12
C GLU A 89 -19.32 -17.46 9.72
N ASP A 90 -20.02 -17.88 10.78
CA ASP A 90 -19.81 -19.15 11.47
C ASP A 90 -18.33 -19.43 11.84
N GLY A 91 -17.58 -18.38 12.17
CA GLY A 91 -16.18 -18.46 12.54
C GLY A 91 -15.20 -18.44 11.37
N ILE A 92 -15.66 -18.44 10.12
CA ILE A 92 -14.87 -18.43 8.89
C ILE A 92 -15.02 -17.06 8.21
N PHE A 93 -13.94 -16.55 7.61
CA PHE A 93 -14.00 -15.34 6.82
C PHE A 93 -14.40 -15.62 5.37
N VAL A 94 -15.53 -15.07 4.96
CA VAL A 94 -16.10 -15.21 3.63
C VAL A 94 -15.98 -13.87 2.89
N ARG A 95 -15.42 -13.91 1.66
CA ARG A 95 -15.34 -12.74 0.80
C ARG A 95 -16.75 -12.23 0.47
N GLN A 96 -16.96 -10.94 0.59
CA GLN A 96 -18.21 -10.29 0.26
C GLN A 96 -18.19 -9.78 -1.18
N ASP A 97 -19.25 -10.05 -1.94
CA ASP A 97 -19.43 -9.47 -3.26
C ASP A 97 -20.01 -8.05 -3.10
N LEU A 98 -19.16 -7.07 -3.34
CA LEU A 98 -19.54 -5.66 -3.27
C LEU A 98 -20.20 -5.22 -4.58
N ILE A 99 -21.14 -4.28 -4.51
CA ILE A 99 -21.75 -3.66 -5.69
C ILE A 99 -20.71 -2.94 -6.54
N VAL A 100 -19.71 -2.36 -5.87
CA VAL A 100 -18.55 -1.71 -6.49
C VAL A 100 -17.29 -2.26 -5.81
N ASP A 101 -16.43 -2.86 -6.61
CA ASP A 101 -15.14 -3.34 -6.10
C ASP A 101 -14.23 -2.16 -5.72
N TYR A 102 -13.50 -2.30 -4.62
CA TYR A 102 -12.52 -1.32 -4.21
C TYR A 102 -11.19 -1.57 -4.93
N TYR A 103 -10.90 -0.68 -5.88
CA TYR A 103 -9.60 -0.63 -6.53
C TYR A 103 -9.17 0.82 -6.72
N TYR A 104 -7.88 1.06 -6.57
CA TYR A 104 -7.35 2.41 -6.60
C TYR A 104 -6.17 2.49 -7.54
N ARG A 105 -6.00 3.69 -8.10
CA ARG A 105 -4.89 4.02 -8.94
C ARG A 105 -3.82 4.74 -8.13
N ILE A 106 -2.56 4.38 -8.33
CA ILE A 106 -1.41 5.11 -7.82
C ILE A 106 -0.93 6.05 -8.94
N PRO A 107 -0.69 7.34 -8.66
CA PRO A 107 -0.11 8.25 -9.64
C PRO A 107 1.31 7.81 -10.01
N TYR A 108 1.76 8.21 -11.19
CA TYR A 108 3.13 7.97 -11.62
C TYR A 108 4.11 8.75 -10.76
N PHE A 109 5.18 8.06 -10.37
CA PHE A 109 6.36 8.64 -9.77
C PHE A 109 7.57 8.32 -10.63
N GLU A 110 8.41 9.32 -10.91
CA GLU A 110 9.62 9.11 -11.69
C GLU A 110 10.70 8.46 -10.80
N PRO A 111 11.15 7.25 -11.13
CA PRO A 111 12.24 6.63 -10.36
C PRO A 111 13.53 7.43 -10.47
N GLY A 112 14.34 7.40 -9.44
CA GLY A 112 15.65 8.04 -9.44
C GLY A 112 16.60 7.40 -10.49
N ALA A 113 17.31 8.21 -11.27
CA ALA A 113 18.18 7.75 -12.37
C ALA A 113 19.27 6.72 -11.95
N ASN A 114 19.70 6.77 -10.69
CA ASN A 114 20.76 5.90 -10.16
C ASN A 114 20.23 4.80 -9.22
N ASN A 115 18.98 4.89 -8.81
CA ASN A 115 18.31 3.90 -7.95
C ASN A 115 16.84 3.86 -8.34
N PRO A 116 16.39 2.83 -9.05
CA PRO A 116 15.01 2.72 -9.47
C PRO A 116 14.05 2.39 -8.33
N VAL A 117 14.55 1.92 -7.18
CA VAL A 117 13.71 1.49 -6.05
C VAL A 117 12.75 2.58 -5.63
N LEU A 118 11.47 2.29 -5.67
CA LEU A 118 10.40 3.16 -5.19
C LEU A 118 9.88 2.66 -3.83
N LYS A 119 9.80 3.58 -2.87
CA LYS A 119 9.28 3.31 -1.53
C LYS A 119 8.30 4.41 -1.16
N GLY A 120 7.20 4.05 -0.51
CA GLY A 120 6.22 5.04 -0.07
C GLY A 120 5.12 4.47 0.80
N ASP A 121 4.30 5.39 1.31
CA ASP A 121 3.07 5.07 2.02
C ASP A 121 1.88 5.37 1.12
N VAL A 122 0.91 4.47 1.13
CA VAL A 122 -0.40 4.62 0.48
C VAL A 122 -1.44 4.83 1.56
N LEU A 123 -2.25 5.89 1.39
CA LEU A 123 -3.43 6.15 2.20
C LEU A 123 -4.66 6.08 1.31
N ILE A 124 -5.59 5.22 1.69
CA ILE A 124 -6.86 5.04 1.00
C ILE A 124 -7.96 5.51 1.94
N TYR A 125 -8.68 6.51 1.52
CA TYR A 125 -9.80 7.11 2.22
C TYR A 125 -11.13 6.63 1.65
N ASP A 126 -12.22 6.97 2.33
CA ASP A 126 -13.59 6.78 1.86
C ASP A 126 -13.99 5.31 1.65
N LEU A 127 -13.43 4.40 2.48
CA LEU A 127 -13.96 3.05 2.61
C LEU A 127 -15.24 3.11 3.49
N ASN A 128 -16.35 3.56 2.88
CA ASN A 128 -17.53 3.98 3.61
C ASN A 128 -18.49 2.84 3.91
N PHE A 129 -18.99 2.85 5.15
CA PHE A 129 -20.06 1.99 5.63
C PHE A 129 -21.30 2.84 5.92
N TYR A 130 -22.45 2.35 5.52
CA TYR A 130 -23.74 3.00 5.68
C TYR A 130 -24.59 2.25 6.71
N ALA A 131 -25.26 3.00 7.57
CA ALA A 131 -26.23 2.42 8.51
C ALA A 131 -27.41 1.77 7.76
N PRO A 132 -28.10 0.75 8.35
CA PRO A 132 -27.85 0.18 9.67
C PRO A 132 -26.60 -0.72 9.69
N PHE A 133 -25.90 -0.76 10.84
CA PHE A 133 -24.76 -1.65 11.03
C PHE A 133 -25.23 -2.95 11.71
N ASP A 134 -24.88 -4.08 11.13
CA ASP A 134 -25.29 -5.40 11.62
C ASP A 134 -24.39 -5.95 12.74
N GLY A 135 -23.36 -5.20 13.15
CA GLY A 135 -22.39 -5.63 14.16
C GLY A 135 -21.47 -6.74 13.66
N ASP A 136 -21.32 -6.87 12.36
CA ASP A 136 -20.49 -7.88 11.73
C ASP A 136 -19.00 -7.65 11.99
N THR A 137 -18.28 -8.73 12.25
CA THR A 137 -16.80 -8.69 12.31
C THR A 137 -16.25 -8.78 10.91
N LEU A 138 -15.53 -7.74 10.51
CA LEU A 138 -15.01 -7.55 9.16
C LEU A 138 -13.48 -7.46 9.17
N ARG A 139 -12.88 -7.67 8.01
CA ARG A 139 -11.51 -7.30 7.67
C ARG A 139 -11.40 -7.04 6.18
N TYR A 140 -10.42 -6.25 5.79
CA TYR A 140 -9.99 -6.17 4.40
C TYR A 140 -8.79 -7.08 4.16
N GLN A 141 -8.71 -7.67 2.95
CA GLN A 141 -7.48 -8.19 2.36
C GLN A 141 -7.15 -7.34 1.15
N PHE A 142 -5.87 -7.03 0.96
CA PHE A 142 -5.47 -6.16 -0.12
C PHE A 142 -4.11 -6.55 -0.68
N TYR A 143 -3.87 -6.16 -1.90
CA TYR A 143 -2.60 -6.32 -2.60
C TYR A 143 -2.45 -5.21 -3.63
N MET A 144 -1.24 -5.05 -4.15
CA MET A 144 -1.00 -4.14 -5.26
C MET A 144 -0.40 -4.85 -6.47
N ARG A 145 -0.45 -4.17 -7.62
CA ARG A 145 0.21 -4.55 -8.86
C ARG A 145 0.97 -3.36 -9.41
N ASP A 146 2.14 -3.64 -9.98
CA ASP A 146 2.93 -2.70 -10.76
C ASP A 146 2.48 -2.62 -12.23
N ARG A 147 3.18 -1.83 -13.05
CA ARG A 147 2.91 -1.71 -14.49
C ARG A 147 3.29 -2.96 -15.28
N ALA A 148 4.29 -3.72 -14.84
CA ALA A 148 4.65 -4.99 -15.45
C ALA A 148 3.62 -6.09 -15.17
N GLY A 149 2.70 -5.86 -14.20
CA GLY A 149 1.66 -6.80 -13.80
C GLY A 149 2.09 -7.73 -12.66
N ASN A 150 3.28 -7.52 -12.06
CA ASN A 150 3.71 -8.28 -10.90
C ASN A 150 2.80 -7.97 -9.73
N LYS A 151 2.49 -9.00 -8.95
CA LYS A 151 1.60 -8.90 -7.79
C LYS A 151 2.42 -8.93 -6.52
N SER A 152 2.11 -8.03 -5.57
CA SER A 152 2.69 -8.04 -4.23
C SER A 152 2.23 -9.26 -3.39
N ASN A 153 2.79 -9.39 -2.21
CA ASN A 153 2.18 -10.16 -1.13
C ASN A 153 0.76 -9.66 -0.85
N ILE A 154 -0.04 -10.49 -0.16
CA ILE A 154 -1.39 -10.10 0.31
C ILE A 154 -1.26 -9.73 1.78
N GLU A 155 -1.72 -8.53 2.12
CA GLU A 155 -1.86 -8.05 3.48
C GLU A 155 -3.32 -8.03 3.91
N GLN A 156 -3.54 -7.91 5.21
CA GLN A 156 -4.88 -7.82 5.78
C GLN A 156 -4.91 -6.82 6.93
N THR A 157 -6.06 -6.19 7.11
CA THR A 157 -6.28 -5.29 8.25
C THR A 157 -6.49 -6.09 9.53
N ASP A 158 -6.37 -5.40 10.66
CA ASP A 158 -6.98 -5.85 11.90
C ASP A 158 -8.48 -6.08 11.71
N LEU A 159 -9.07 -6.86 12.63
CA LEU A 159 -10.51 -7.06 12.65
C LEU A 159 -11.19 -5.79 13.16
N PHE A 160 -12.28 -5.42 12.50
CA PHE A 160 -13.08 -4.28 12.90
C PHE A 160 -14.58 -4.61 12.84
N VAL A 161 -15.36 -3.84 13.57
CA VAL A 161 -16.82 -3.92 13.60
C VAL A 161 -17.37 -2.52 13.36
N PRO A 162 -17.99 -2.26 12.20
CA PRO A 162 -18.71 -1.01 11.98
C PRO A 162 -19.85 -0.90 12.99
N GLN A 163 -19.90 0.17 13.74
CA GLN A 163 -20.97 0.46 14.70
C GLN A 163 -21.09 1.97 14.89
N ASP A 164 -22.29 2.41 15.23
CA ASP A 164 -22.51 3.82 15.53
C ASP A 164 -21.63 4.25 16.71
N SER A 165 -20.90 5.34 16.52
CA SER A 165 -20.10 5.98 17.58
C SER A 165 -20.95 6.72 18.61
N LEU A 166 -22.28 6.74 18.41
CA LEU A 166 -23.25 7.42 19.26
C LEU A 166 -23.94 6.45 20.24
N ASN A 167 -23.16 5.88 21.17
CA ASN A 167 -23.68 5.33 22.42
C ASN A 167 -22.78 5.72 23.58
#